data_639d84b281a07940932e3e98802fe6f8
#
_entry.id   639d84b281a07940932e3e98802fe6f8
#
_cell.length_a   1.000
_cell.length_b   1.000
_cell.length_c   1.000
_cell.angle_alpha   90.00
_cell.angle_beta   90.00
_cell.angle_gamma   90.00
#
_symmetry.space_group_name_H-M   'P 1'
#
loop_
_entity.id
_entity.type
_entity.pdbx_description
1 polymer ?
#
loop_
_entity_poly.entity_id
_entity_poly.type
_entity_poly.pdbx_seq_one_letter_code
_entity_poly.pdbx_strand_id
1 'polypeptide(L)'
;MLKDTFTFQGPLGEIECVVEPNRSENNAVLVMAHGFRGSRDSGGRAAGVAQQAAAHAAVVRFNFTGTQIISRQVEELHAVLAEVRSRQPGCSLFLLGRSLGGAASIITAAQDGALAGLILWATPNDLRFTFRYVMTEDEYRRLDSGETLHFNDERGECDLTPDFLTDFDQYDLPALLQKAQPLPVLLLHCSADEVVLAEQAQRNAAAVGEAAELHIFAGGDHSFTQYSDEAGALLSDWLGKRLKCGAC
;
A
#
# COMPACT_ATOMS: atom_id res chain seq x y z
N MET A 1 -19.58 13.77 3.35
CA MET A 1 -19.52 12.39 2.84
C MET A 1 -18.71 12.38 1.55
N LEU A 2 -17.80 11.42 1.41
CA LEU A 2 -17.05 11.20 0.17
C LEU A 2 -18.04 10.85 -0.96
N LYS A 3 -17.84 11.45 -2.14
CA LYS A 3 -18.59 11.14 -3.37
C LYS A 3 -17.98 9.92 -4.05
N ASP A 4 -18.70 9.32 -4.99
CA ASP A 4 -18.25 8.13 -5.74
C ASP A 4 -16.93 8.35 -6.48
N THR A 5 -16.66 9.59 -6.90
CA THR A 5 -15.38 10.04 -7.45
C THR A 5 -15.10 11.48 -7.05
N PHE A 6 -13.83 11.83 -6.91
CA PHE A 6 -13.38 13.21 -6.77
C PHE A 6 -11.97 13.36 -7.31
N THR A 7 -11.64 14.56 -7.77
CA THR A 7 -10.30 14.95 -8.19
C THR A 7 -9.81 16.10 -7.34
N PHE A 8 -8.50 16.21 -7.22
CA PHE A 8 -7.83 17.34 -6.57
C PHE A 8 -6.40 17.51 -7.11
N GLN A 9 -5.84 18.72 -6.93
CA GLN A 9 -4.45 18.97 -7.31
C GLN A 9 -3.51 18.40 -6.26
N GLY A 10 -2.82 17.32 -6.61
CA GLY A 10 -1.75 16.74 -5.83
C GLY A 10 -0.39 17.41 -6.09
N PRO A 11 0.67 16.98 -5.39
CA PRO A 11 2.01 17.58 -5.51
C PRO A 11 2.66 17.40 -6.89
N LEU A 12 2.33 16.33 -7.61
CA LEU A 12 2.92 15.98 -8.90
C LEU A 12 1.94 16.11 -10.07
N GLY A 13 0.68 16.43 -9.82
CA GLY A 13 -0.36 16.52 -10.84
C GLY A 13 -1.74 16.32 -10.25
N GLU A 14 -2.75 16.27 -11.12
CA GLU A 14 -4.11 15.97 -10.71
C GLU A 14 -4.24 14.50 -10.29
N ILE A 15 -4.84 14.26 -9.14
CA ILE A 15 -5.14 12.93 -8.61
C ILE A 15 -6.64 12.69 -8.65
N GLU A 16 -7.06 11.63 -9.35
CA GLU A 16 -8.43 11.15 -9.36
C GLU A 16 -8.60 9.99 -8.36
N CYS A 17 -9.55 10.14 -7.46
CA CYS A 17 -9.94 9.13 -6.49
C CYS A 17 -11.31 8.53 -6.82
N VAL A 18 -11.40 7.20 -6.77
CA VAL A 18 -12.67 6.46 -6.84
C VAL A 18 -13.03 5.98 -5.45
N VAL A 19 -14.29 6.12 -5.08
CA VAL A 19 -14.77 5.78 -3.73
C VAL A 19 -15.77 4.64 -3.82
N GLU A 20 -15.49 3.56 -3.08
CA GLU A 20 -16.52 2.57 -2.74
C GLU A 20 -17.22 3.06 -1.46
N PRO A 21 -18.55 3.32 -1.48
CA PRO A 21 -19.22 3.93 -0.35
C PRO A 21 -19.31 2.99 0.86
N ASN A 22 -19.15 3.54 2.05
CA ASN A 22 -19.33 2.80 3.30
C ASN A 22 -20.77 2.30 3.43
N ARG A 23 -20.94 1.00 3.70
CA ARG A 23 -22.25 0.37 3.92
C ARG A 23 -22.62 0.25 5.41
N SER A 24 -21.80 0.78 6.30
CA SER A 24 -22.06 0.85 7.73
C SER A 24 -22.27 2.30 8.19
N GLU A 25 -22.64 2.49 9.46
CA GLU A 25 -22.77 3.82 10.07
C GLU A 25 -21.44 4.37 10.62
N ASN A 26 -20.35 3.60 10.52
CA ASN A 26 -19.04 4.02 11.01
C ASN A 26 -18.48 5.20 10.20
N ASN A 27 -17.91 6.19 10.87
CA ASN A 27 -17.14 7.24 10.22
C ASN A 27 -15.70 6.77 9.99
N ALA A 28 -15.52 5.82 9.06
CA ALA A 28 -14.22 5.24 8.75
C ALA A 28 -13.92 5.30 7.25
N VAL A 29 -12.65 5.47 6.92
CA VAL A 29 -12.14 5.47 5.54
C VAL A 29 -10.89 4.60 5.47
N LEU A 30 -10.82 3.76 4.43
CA LEU A 30 -9.62 3.02 4.01
C LEU A 30 -9.09 3.63 2.72
N VAL A 31 -7.85 4.09 2.72
CA VAL A 31 -7.13 4.50 1.49
C VAL A 31 -6.29 3.34 1.00
N MET A 32 -6.35 3.02 -0.30
CA MET A 32 -5.59 1.93 -0.91
C MET A 32 -4.57 2.45 -1.92
N ALA A 33 -3.28 2.14 -1.67
CA ALA A 33 -2.13 2.48 -2.51
C ALA A 33 -1.66 1.25 -3.30
N HIS A 34 -1.59 1.36 -4.63
CA HIS A 34 -1.11 0.29 -5.50
C HIS A 34 0.42 0.18 -5.53
N GLY A 35 0.95 -0.95 -6.03
CA GLY A 35 2.37 -1.22 -6.13
C GLY A 35 3.02 -0.70 -7.42
N PHE A 36 4.27 -1.15 -7.64
CA PHE A 36 5.09 -0.81 -8.80
C PHE A 36 4.37 -1.05 -10.12
N ARG A 37 4.29 0.00 -10.96
CA ARG A 37 3.57 -0.01 -12.24
C ARG A 37 2.14 -0.59 -12.16
N GLY A 38 1.53 -0.47 -10.98
CA GLY A 38 0.17 -0.94 -10.74
C GLY A 38 -0.89 0.11 -11.08
N SER A 39 -2.12 -0.20 -10.70
CA SER A 39 -3.24 0.72 -10.81
C SER A 39 -4.22 0.54 -9.65
N ARG A 40 -5.07 1.54 -9.44
CA ARG A 40 -6.14 1.53 -8.44
C ARG A 40 -7.10 0.33 -8.55
N ASP A 41 -7.20 -0.28 -9.74
CA ASP A 41 -8.13 -1.38 -9.99
C ASP A 41 -7.44 -2.75 -10.00
N SER A 42 -6.13 -2.80 -10.27
CA SER A 42 -5.31 -4.04 -10.27
C SER A 42 -6.00 -5.19 -11.01
N GLY A 43 -6.51 -4.93 -12.23
CA GLY A 43 -7.27 -5.91 -13.00
C GLY A 43 -8.59 -6.34 -12.34
N GLY A 44 -9.23 -5.46 -11.58
CA GLY A 44 -10.48 -5.72 -10.87
C GLY A 44 -10.32 -6.26 -9.44
N ARG A 45 -9.16 -6.83 -9.08
CA ARG A 45 -8.94 -7.39 -7.73
C ARG A 45 -9.04 -6.34 -6.63
N ALA A 46 -8.41 -5.17 -6.81
CA ALA A 46 -8.48 -4.09 -5.83
C ALA A 46 -9.93 -3.57 -5.65
N ALA A 47 -10.73 -3.56 -6.73
CA ALA A 47 -12.14 -3.22 -6.66
C ALA A 47 -12.93 -4.26 -5.83
N GLY A 48 -12.68 -5.56 -6.03
CA GLY A 48 -13.31 -6.64 -5.24
C GLY A 48 -12.98 -6.53 -3.75
N VAL A 49 -11.71 -6.30 -3.39
CA VAL A 49 -11.28 -6.06 -2.01
C VAL A 49 -11.95 -4.80 -1.43
N ALA A 50 -12.03 -3.72 -2.21
CA ALA A 50 -12.71 -2.48 -1.78
C ALA A 50 -14.18 -2.72 -1.49
N GLN A 51 -14.88 -3.50 -2.33
CA GLN A 51 -16.28 -3.87 -2.10
C GLN A 51 -16.47 -4.65 -0.79
N GLN A 52 -15.54 -5.54 -0.44
CA GLN A 52 -15.63 -6.28 0.83
C GLN A 52 -15.38 -5.34 2.03
N ALA A 53 -14.32 -4.53 1.98
CA ALA A 53 -13.98 -3.57 3.04
C ALA A 53 -15.07 -2.50 3.25
N ALA A 54 -15.86 -2.19 2.21
CA ALA A 54 -16.97 -1.25 2.28
C ALA A 54 -18.10 -1.66 3.25
N ALA A 55 -18.07 -2.90 3.75
CA ALA A 55 -18.93 -3.30 4.87
C ALA A 55 -18.65 -2.50 6.15
N HIS A 56 -17.47 -1.89 6.30
CA HIS A 56 -17.05 -1.23 7.54
C HIS A 56 -16.46 0.17 7.35
N ALA A 57 -15.97 0.52 6.15
CA ALA A 57 -15.34 1.82 5.88
C ALA A 57 -15.62 2.25 4.43
N ALA A 58 -15.66 3.55 4.16
CA ALA A 58 -15.55 4.01 2.77
C ALA A 58 -14.16 3.67 2.24
N VAL A 59 -14.04 3.20 1.00
CA VAL A 59 -12.74 2.84 0.44
C VAL A 59 -12.36 3.77 -0.69
N VAL A 60 -11.25 4.47 -0.52
CA VAL A 60 -10.69 5.39 -1.52
C VAL A 60 -9.55 4.69 -2.26
N ARG A 61 -9.68 4.57 -3.57
CA ARG A 61 -8.65 4.05 -4.48
C ARG A 61 -8.23 5.12 -5.46
N PHE A 62 -6.94 5.26 -5.72
CA PHE A 62 -6.38 6.26 -6.63
C PHE A 62 -5.20 5.68 -7.41
N ASN A 63 -4.79 6.36 -8.48
CA ASN A 63 -3.53 6.10 -9.16
C ASN A 63 -2.50 7.14 -8.71
N PHE A 64 -1.28 6.68 -8.41
CA PHE A 64 -0.12 7.59 -8.39
C PHE A 64 0.05 8.22 -9.78
N THR A 65 0.58 9.45 -9.84
CA THR A 65 0.72 10.22 -11.09
C THR A 65 1.81 9.69 -12.04
N GLY A 66 2.13 8.41 -11.95
CA GLY A 66 3.07 7.71 -12.83
C GLY A 66 4.50 7.62 -12.32
N THR A 67 4.84 8.31 -11.23
CA THR A 67 6.17 8.18 -10.61
C THR A 67 6.35 6.80 -9.97
N GLN A 68 7.56 6.25 -10.14
CA GLN A 68 8.00 5.05 -9.43
C GLN A 68 8.95 5.39 -8.27
N ILE A 69 9.31 6.66 -8.08
CA ILE A 69 10.15 7.16 -6.98
C ILE A 69 9.35 7.14 -5.68
N ILE A 70 9.84 6.43 -4.68
CA ILE A 70 9.06 6.15 -3.46
C ILE A 70 8.81 7.41 -2.63
N SER A 71 9.77 8.33 -2.52
CA SER A 71 9.58 9.61 -1.84
C SER A 71 8.46 10.44 -2.45
N ARG A 72 8.32 10.40 -3.77
CA ARG A 72 7.24 11.09 -4.49
C ARG A 72 5.89 10.44 -4.27
N GLN A 73 5.85 9.10 -4.21
CA GLN A 73 4.63 8.37 -3.84
C GLN A 73 4.19 8.68 -2.40
N VAL A 74 5.14 8.87 -1.49
CA VAL A 74 4.86 9.31 -0.10
C VAL A 74 4.26 10.72 -0.08
N GLU A 75 4.79 11.67 -0.85
CA GLU A 75 4.21 13.02 -0.99
C GLU A 75 2.76 12.95 -1.49
N GLU A 76 2.48 12.13 -2.50
CA GLU A 76 1.12 11.94 -3.02
C GLU A 76 0.19 11.26 -2.00
N LEU A 77 0.68 10.26 -1.25
CA LEU A 77 -0.08 9.62 -0.18
C LEU A 77 -0.48 10.63 0.91
N HIS A 78 0.45 11.46 1.36
CA HIS A 78 0.12 12.53 2.32
C HIS A 78 -0.95 13.48 1.77
N ALA A 79 -0.88 13.85 0.50
CA ALA A 79 -1.87 14.69 -0.14
C ALA A 79 -3.26 14.02 -0.20
N VAL A 80 -3.31 12.72 -0.56
CA VAL A 80 -4.56 11.94 -0.57
C VAL A 80 -5.15 11.84 0.84
N LEU A 81 -4.34 11.53 1.86
CA LEU A 81 -4.80 11.43 3.24
C LEU A 81 -5.33 12.77 3.76
N ALA A 82 -4.65 13.88 3.45
CA ALA A 82 -5.10 15.22 3.80
C ALA A 82 -6.43 15.57 3.14
N GLU A 83 -6.58 15.28 1.86
CA GLU A 83 -7.81 15.52 1.10
C GLU A 83 -8.98 14.69 1.64
N VAL A 84 -8.74 13.41 1.98
CA VAL A 84 -9.75 12.54 2.62
C VAL A 84 -10.18 13.12 3.97
N ARG A 85 -9.24 13.55 4.82
CA ARG A 85 -9.57 14.19 6.11
C ARG A 85 -10.37 15.47 5.95
N SER A 86 -10.05 16.28 4.94
CA SER A 86 -10.79 17.50 4.61
C SER A 86 -12.23 17.20 4.21
N ARG A 87 -12.44 16.17 3.39
CA ARG A 87 -13.79 15.78 2.88
C ARG A 87 -14.61 15.01 3.91
N GLN A 88 -13.96 14.29 4.81
CA GLN A 88 -14.62 13.49 5.85
C GLN A 88 -13.95 13.72 7.22
N PRO A 89 -14.21 14.88 7.85
CA PRO A 89 -13.59 15.23 9.13
C PRO A 89 -13.92 14.22 10.24
N GLY A 90 -12.92 13.95 11.08
CA GLY A 90 -13.06 13.05 12.22
C GLY A 90 -13.21 11.57 11.86
N CYS A 91 -12.89 11.17 10.62
CA CYS A 91 -12.93 9.76 10.25
C CYS A 91 -11.76 8.98 10.88
N SER A 92 -12.04 7.72 11.24
CA SER A 92 -11.00 6.73 11.52
C SER A 92 -10.34 6.34 10.20
N LEU A 93 -9.09 6.78 9.99
CA LEU A 93 -8.41 6.64 8.72
C LEU A 93 -7.43 5.47 8.74
N PHE A 94 -7.67 4.49 7.87
CA PHE A 94 -6.83 3.32 7.63
C PHE A 94 -6.08 3.48 6.31
N LEU A 95 -4.88 2.92 6.24
CA LEU A 95 -4.06 2.92 5.02
C LEU A 95 -3.69 1.49 4.63
N LEU A 96 -4.00 1.09 3.40
CA LEU A 96 -3.55 -0.16 2.80
C LEU A 96 -2.54 0.14 1.71
N GLY A 97 -1.38 -0.49 1.78
CA GLY A 97 -0.40 -0.47 0.71
C GLY A 97 -0.06 -1.86 0.20
N ARG A 98 -0.03 -2.01 -1.13
CA ARG A 98 0.38 -3.25 -1.80
C ARG A 98 1.78 -3.12 -2.38
N SER A 99 2.66 -4.10 -2.12
CA SER A 99 4.02 -4.17 -2.69
C SER A 99 4.79 -2.86 -2.46
N LEU A 100 5.29 -2.19 -3.50
CA LEU A 100 5.95 -0.88 -3.38
C LEU A 100 5.05 0.17 -2.71
N GLY A 101 3.74 0.18 -2.99
CA GLY A 101 2.77 1.03 -2.29
C GLY A 101 2.68 0.72 -0.79
N GLY A 102 2.98 -0.53 -0.40
CA GLY A 102 3.11 -0.92 1.00
C GLY A 102 4.32 -0.26 1.67
N ALA A 103 5.46 -0.22 0.99
CA ALA A 103 6.64 0.49 1.48
C ALA A 103 6.38 2.00 1.62
N ALA A 104 5.75 2.63 0.61
CA ALA A 104 5.31 4.03 0.71
C ALA A 104 4.35 4.25 1.88
N SER A 105 3.44 3.28 2.14
CA SER A 105 2.51 3.33 3.27
C SER A 105 3.20 3.19 4.63
N ILE A 106 4.26 2.40 4.76
CA ILE A 106 5.10 2.33 5.98
C ILE A 106 5.74 3.69 6.25
N ILE A 107 6.35 4.29 5.24
CA ILE A 107 7.01 5.60 5.37
C ILE A 107 5.99 6.66 5.80
N THR A 108 4.84 6.69 5.12
CA THR A 108 3.74 7.60 5.43
C THR A 108 3.23 7.40 6.87
N ALA A 109 3.01 6.15 7.30
CA ALA A 109 2.53 5.85 8.66
C ALA A 109 3.52 6.27 9.75
N ALA A 110 4.83 6.18 9.50
CA ALA A 110 5.86 6.64 10.44
C ALA A 110 5.92 8.18 10.57
N GLN A 111 5.35 8.90 9.61
CA GLN A 111 5.28 10.37 9.56
C GLN A 111 3.91 10.90 10.00
N ASP A 112 2.85 10.10 9.84
CA ASP A 112 1.46 10.44 10.14
C ASP A 112 0.97 9.73 11.41
N GLY A 113 1.00 10.43 12.54
CA GLY A 113 0.57 9.88 13.83
C GLY A 113 -0.94 9.75 14.03
N ALA A 114 -1.76 9.99 13.01
CA ALA A 114 -3.23 10.02 13.11
C ALA A 114 -3.94 8.91 12.30
N LEU A 115 -3.20 7.87 11.88
CA LEU A 115 -3.80 6.68 11.28
C LEU A 115 -4.41 5.77 12.36
N ALA A 116 -5.54 5.15 12.06
CA ALA A 116 -6.21 4.18 12.93
C ALA A 116 -5.69 2.73 12.73
N GLY A 117 -5.00 2.47 11.62
CA GLY A 117 -4.38 1.19 11.32
C GLY A 117 -3.71 1.17 9.95
N LEU A 118 -2.78 0.21 9.79
CA LEU A 118 -2.01 0.00 8.56
C LEU A 118 -2.21 -1.43 8.07
N ILE A 119 -2.40 -1.59 6.76
CA ILE A 119 -2.50 -2.90 6.12
C ILE A 119 -1.38 -3.03 5.09
N LEU A 120 -0.55 -4.06 5.24
CA LEU A 120 0.58 -4.36 4.39
C LEU A 120 0.29 -5.62 3.57
N TRP A 121 0.05 -5.45 2.27
CA TRP A 121 -0.31 -6.51 1.35
C TRP A 121 0.86 -6.82 0.42
N ALA A 122 1.47 -8.01 0.55
CA ALA A 122 2.67 -8.42 -0.20
C ALA A 122 3.78 -7.35 -0.17
N THR A 123 4.03 -6.79 1.02
CA THR A 123 4.89 -5.61 1.19
C THR A 123 6.34 -5.99 1.47
N PRO A 124 7.32 -5.42 0.75
CA PRO A 124 8.73 -5.66 1.02
C PRO A 124 9.17 -5.09 2.37
N ASN A 125 10.19 -5.72 2.94
CA ASN A 125 10.92 -5.26 4.11
C ASN A 125 12.23 -4.53 3.71
N ASP A 126 12.78 -4.95 2.57
CA ASP A 126 14.00 -4.41 1.98
C ASP A 126 13.78 -4.17 0.49
N LEU A 127 13.76 -2.91 0.10
CA LEU A 127 13.49 -2.49 -1.28
C LEU A 127 14.65 -2.84 -2.22
N ARG A 128 15.89 -2.58 -1.80
CA ARG A 128 17.07 -2.90 -2.61
C ARG A 128 17.16 -4.39 -2.88
N PHE A 129 17.00 -5.22 -1.86
CA PHE A 129 16.96 -6.67 -2.00
C PHE A 129 15.84 -7.13 -2.93
N THR A 130 14.63 -6.60 -2.77
CA THR A 130 13.45 -6.97 -3.58
C THR A 130 13.69 -6.66 -5.05
N PHE A 131 14.12 -5.45 -5.38
CA PHE A 131 14.33 -5.08 -6.79
C PHE A 131 15.55 -5.73 -7.41
N ARG A 132 16.59 -6.02 -6.63
CA ARG A 132 17.72 -6.85 -7.10
C ARG A 132 17.29 -8.30 -7.38
N TYR A 133 16.32 -8.81 -6.62
CA TYR A 133 15.81 -10.17 -6.78
C TYR A 133 14.91 -10.32 -8.02
N VAL A 134 14.08 -9.31 -8.34
CA VAL A 134 13.10 -9.40 -9.44
C VAL A 134 13.59 -8.87 -10.77
N MET A 135 14.59 -8.00 -10.78
CA MET A 135 15.23 -7.52 -12.01
C MET A 135 16.28 -8.52 -12.49
N THR A 136 16.55 -8.54 -13.79
CA THR A 136 17.73 -9.24 -14.29
C THR A 136 19.00 -8.57 -13.75
N GLU A 137 20.08 -9.34 -13.62
CA GLU A 137 21.37 -8.79 -13.14
C GLU A 137 21.85 -7.63 -14.04
N ASP A 138 21.59 -7.68 -15.36
CA ASP A 138 21.95 -6.61 -16.29
C ASP A 138 21.12 -5.35 -16.07
N GLU A 139 19.80 -5.47 -15.94
CA GLU A 139 18.90 -4.34 -15.66
C GLU A 139 19.29 -3.65 -14.35
N TYR A 140 19.43 -4.44 -13.27
CA TYR A 140 19.81 -3.88 -11.97
C TYR A 140 21.16 -3.15 -12.05
N ARG A 141 22.18 -3.77 -12.65
CA ARG A 141 23.53 -3.19 -12.81
C ARG A 141 23.51 -1.91 -13.63
N ARG A 142 22.77 -1.87 -14.74
CA ARG A 142 22.63 -0.67 -15.60
C ARG A 142 21.98 0.47 -14.85
N LEU A 143 20.87 0.20 -14.18
CA LEU A 143 20.16 1.19 -13.37
C LEU A 143 21.03 1.71 -12.21
N ASP A 144 21.72 0.81 -11.49
CA ASP A 144 22.62 1.17 -10.37
C ASP A 144 23.88 1.91 -10.83
N SER A 145 24.31 1.72 -12.11
CA SER A 145 25.43 2.45 -12.72
C SER A 145 25.05 3.83 -13.28
N GLY A 146 23.79 4.22 -13.23
CA GLY A 146 23.34 5.53 -13.66
C GLY A 146 22.64 5.56 -15.02
N GLU A 147 22.30 4.40 -15.60
CA GLU A 147 21.52 4.33 -16.83
C GLU A 147 20.01 4.39 -16.53
N THR A 148 19.24 5.01 -17.42
CA THR A 148 17.77 4.92 -17.42
C THR A 148 17.33 3.66 -18.16
N LEU A 149 16.42 2.89 -17.55
CA LEU A 149 15.78 1.74 -18.20
C LEU A 149 14.43 2.14 -18.78
N HIS A 150 14.21 1.77 -20.03
CA HIS A 150 12.96 2.02 -20.75
C HIS A 150 12.16 0.73 -20.85
N PHE A 151 10.97 0.70 -20.29
CA PHE A 151 10.02 -0.39 -20.41
C PHE A 151 8.87 0.01 -21.33
N ASN A 152 8.51 -0.90 -22.23
CA ASN A 152 7.31 -0.77 -23.08
C ASN A 152 6.69 -2.15 -23.19
N ASP A 153 5.68 -2.41 -22.37
CA ASP A 153 4.98 -3.68 -22.27
C ASP A 153 3.46 -3.47 -22.12
N GLU A 154 2.72 -4.52 -21.81
CA GLU A 154 1.27 -4.48 -21.61
C GLU A 154 0.79 -3.51 -20.51
N ARG A 155 1.69 -3.10 -19.60
CA ARG A 155 1.45 -2.08 -18.56
C ARG A 155 1.73 -0.66 -19.05
N GLY A 156 2.12 -0.49 -20.33
CA GLY A 156 2.46 0.77 -20.95
C GLY A 156 3.96 1.12 -20.83
N GLU A 157 4.26 2.33 -21.26
CA GLU A 157 5.62 2.87 -21.20
C GLU A 157 5.98 3.31 -19.78
N CYS A 158 7.22 3.05 -19.37
CA CYS A 158 7.75 3.49 -18.09
C CYS A 158 9.26 3.64 -18.16
N ASP A 159 9.75 4.77 -17.71
CA ASP A 159 11.16 5.04 -17.55
C ASP A 159 11.55 4.90 -16.08
N LEU A 160 12.50 4.02 -15.78
CA LEU A 160 13.14 3.96 -14.47
C LEU A 160 14.47 4.71 -14.55
N THR A 161 14.52 5.84 -13.89
CA THR A 161 15.75 6.60 -13.71
C THR A 161 16.58 6.02 -12.55
N PRO A 162 17.90 6.30 -12.48
CA PRO A 162 18.74 5.87 -11.35
C PRO A 162 18.21 6.27 -9.97
N ASP A 163 17.47 7.38 -9.89
CA ASP A 163 16.84 7.85 -8.67
C ASP A 163 15.88 6.81 -8.06
N PHE A 164 15.34 5.91 -8.88
CA PHE A 164 14.48 4.82 -8.39
C PHE A 164 15.18 3.96 -7.34
N LEU A 165 16.42 3.57 -7.57
CA LEU A 165 17.18 2.77 -6.61
C LEU A 165 17.77 3.61 -5.48
N THR A 166 18.34 4.78 -5.79
CA THR A 166 19.01 5.61 -4.79
C THR A 166 18.04 6.22 -3.78
N ASP A 167 16.79 6.44 -4.18
CA ASP A 167 15.73 6.90 -3.29
C ASP A 167 15.40 5.88 -2.19
N PHE A 168 15.56 4.58 -2.46
CA PHE A 168 15.36 3.52 -1.46
C PHE A 168 16.34 3.61 -0.28
N ASP A 169 17.56 4.09 -0.51
CA ASP A 169 18.63 4.17 0.50
C ASP A 169 18.30 5.15 1.64
N GLN A 170 17.29 5.98 1.44
CA GLN A 170 16.83 6.93 2.45
C GLN A 170 15.94 6.27 3.53
N TYR A 171 15.50 5.02 3.33
CA TYR A 171 14.44 4.42 4.13
C TYR A 171 14.83 3.07 4.71
N ASP A 172 14.89 3.00 6.02
CA ASP A 172 14.93 1.75 6.80
C ASP A 172 13.50 1.37 7.19
N LEU A 173 12.83 0.52 6.38
CA LEU A 173 11.43 0.16 6.58
C LEU A 173 11.16 -0.51 7.94
N PRO A 174 12.01 -1.44 8.44
CA PRO A 174 11.89 -1.97 9.80
C PRO A 174 11.92 -0.90 10.89
N ALA A 175 12.87 0.02 10.83
CA ALA A 175 12.95 1.11 11.81
C ALA A 175 11.74 2.05 11.73
N LEU A 176 11.22 2.31 10.53
CA LEU A 176 10.02 3.11 10.34
C LEU A 176 8.76 2.43 10.88
N LEU A 177 8.63 1.10 10.72
CA LEU A 177 7.53 0.33 11.35
C LEU A 177 7.58 0.40 12.88
N GLN A 178 8.76 0.31 13.49
CA GLN A 178 8.93 0.49 14.93
C GLN A 178 8.53 1.90 15.38
N LYS A 179 8.89 2.92 14.58
CA LYS A 179 8.54 4.33 14.87
C LYS A 179 7.02 4.58 14.78
N ALA A 180 6.29 3.87 13.92
CA ALA A 180 4.84 4.01 13.75
C ALA A 180 4.02 3.45 14.93
N GLN A 181 4.65 2.81 15.92
CA GLN A 181 3.94 2.23 17.08
C GLN A 181 3.29 3.31 17.96
N PRO A 182 2.13 3.02 18.58
CA PRO A 182 1.43 1.71 18.72
C PRO A 182 0.36 1.42 17.64
N LEU A 183 0.61 1.72 16.37
CA LEU A 183 -0.34 1.52 15.28
C LEU A 183 -0.64 0.02 15.06
N PRO A 184 -1.90 -0.43 15.03
CA PRO A 184 -2.27 -1.79 14.64
C PRO A 184 -1.91 -2.07 13.18
N VAL A 185 -1.25 -3.20 12.90
CA VAL A 185 -0.83 -3.57 11.54
C VAL A 185 -1.33 -4.96 11.17
N LEU A 186 -2.07 -5.04 10.06
CA LEU A 186 -2.41 -6.31 9.41
C LEU A 186 -1.43 -6.57 8.27
N LEU A 187 -0.81 -7.76 8.24
CA LEU A 187 0.08 -8.19 7.18
C LEU A 187 -0.51 -9.39 6.45
N LEU A 188 -0.67 -9.27 5.15
CA LEU A 188 -1.20 -10.32 4.25
C LEU A 188 -0.14 -10.69 3.23
N HIS A 189 0.25 -11.97 3.17
CA HIS A 189 1.29 -12.44 2.28
C HIS A 189 1.01 -13.86 1.78
N CYS A 190 1.54 -14.22 0.59
CA CYS A 190 1.49 -15.58 0.04
C CYS A 190 2.86 -16.26 0.22
N SER A 191 2.88 -17.54 0.58
CA SER A 191 4.15 -18.24 0.85
C SER A 191 4.97 -18.57 -0.40
N ALA A 192 4.36 -18.54 -1.59
CA ALA A 192 5.04 -18.74 -2.86
C ALA A 192 5.10 -17.44 -3.70
N ASP A 193 5.08 -16.29 -3.03
CA ASP A 193 5.26 -14.98 -3.66
C ASP A 193 6.65 -14.92 -4.34
N GLU A 194 6.64 -14.80 -5.66
CA GLU A 194 7.82 -14.83 -6.52
C GLU A 194 8.48 -13.45 -6.68
N VAL A 195 7.90 -12.40 -6.09
CA VAL A 195 8.39 -11.01 -6.16
C VAL A 195 8.92 -10.56 -4.81
N VAL A 196 8.11 -10.72 -3.78
CA VAL A 196 8.46 -10.36 -2.39
C VAL A 196 8.46 -11.64 -1.55
N LEU A 197 9.62 -12.13 -1.20
CA LEU A 197 9.73 -13.38 -0.44
C LEU A 197 8.99 -13.29 0.91
N ALA A 198 8.29 -14.36 1.29
CA ALA A 198 7.45 -14.39 2.50
C ALA A 198 8.20 -14.06 3.80
N GLU A 199 9.51 -14.33 3.85
CA GLU A 199 10.38 -13.96 4.98
C GLU A 199 10.41 -12.44 5.21
N GLN A 200 10.17 -11.63 4.19
CA GLN A 200 10.09 -10.17 4.35
C GLN A 200 8.85 -9.76 5.15
N ALA A 201 7.71 -10.44 4.93
CA ALA A 201 6.51 -10.21 5.74
C ALA A 201 6.71 -10.61 7.22
N GLN A 202 7.44 -11.72 7.46
CA GLN A 202 7.80 -12.15 8.82
C GLN A 202 8.69 -11.13 9.52
N ARG A 203 9.67 -10.54 8.80
CA ARG A 203 10.52 -9.47 9.32
C ARG A 203 9.73 -8.18 9.59
N ASN A 204 8.80 -7.82 8.72
CA ASN A 204 7.88 -6.70 8.96
C ASN A 204 7.04 -6.92 10.22
N ALA A 205 6.47 -8.13 10.38
CA ALA A 205 5.69 -8.47 11.58
C ALA A 205 6.53 -8.43 12.85
N ALA A 206 7.78 -8.93 12.80
CA ALA A 206 8.72 -8.86 13.92
C ALA A 206 9.08 -7.42 14.29
N ALA A 207 9.23 -6.53 13.30
CA ALA A 207 9.48 -5.09 13.54
C ALA A 207 8.28 -4.38 14.19
N VAL A 208 7.06 -4.77 13.84
CA VAL A 208 5.81 -4.26 14.44
C VAL A 208 5.61 -4.81 15.86
N GLY A 209 5.98 -6.07 16.12
CA GLY A 209 5.80 -6.71 17.43
C GLY A 209 4.33 -7.07 17.74
N GLU A 210 3.88 -6.83 18.96
CA GLU A 210 2.56 -7.27 19.47
C GLU A 210 1.36 -6.64 18.72
N ALA A 211 1.55 -5.52 18.04
CA ALA A 211 0.50 -4.88 17.26
C ALA A 211 0.32 -5.50 15.85
N ALA A 212 1.16 -6.49 15.50
CA ALA A 212 1.09 -7.18 14.21
C ALA A 212 0.09 -8.34 14.22
N GLU A 213 -0.72 -8.42 13.17
CA GLU A 213 -1.50 -9.59 12.83
C GLU A 213 -1.04 -10.08 11.45
N LEU A 214 -0.28 -11.18 11.40
CA LEU A 214 0.30 -11.72 10.16
C LEU A 214 -0.48 -12.95 9.69
N HIS A 215 -0.92 -12.90 8.43
CA HIS A 215 -1.54 -14.04 7.73
C HIS A 215 -0.70 -14.43 6.51
N ILE A 216 -0.21 -15.68 6.50
CA ILE A 216 0.51 -16.27 5.36
C ILE A 216 -0.40 -17.29 4.69
N PHE A 217 -0.82 -17.02 3.45
CA PHE A 217 -1.58 -17.94 2.61
C PHE A 217 -0.63 -19.00 2.01
N ALA A 218 -0.96 -20.27 2.17
CA ALA A 218 -0.11 -21.39 1.72
C ALA A 218 -0.11 -21.51 0.19
N GLY A 219 1.05 -21.38 -0.44
CA GLY A 219 1.15 -21.23 -1.88
C GLY A 219 0.77 -19.80 -2.29
N GLY A 220 0.18 -19.63 -3.45
CA GLY A 220 -0.24 -18.33 -3.98
C GLY A 220 0.91 -17.45 -4.44
N ASP A 221 0.60 -16.60 -5.41
CA ASP A 221 1.53 -15.70 -6.08
C ASP A 221 1.51 -14.29 -5.48
N HIS A 222 2.43 -13.43 -5.94
CA HIS A 222 2.47 -12.00 -5.56
C HIS A 222 1.16 -11.27 -5.82
N SER A 223 0.40 -11.71 -6.81
CA SER A 223 -0.87 -11.10 -7.22
C SER A 223 -2.07 -11.57 -6.40
N PHE A 224 -1.90 -12.56 -5.51
CA PHE A 224 -2.99 -13.18 -4.75
C PHE A 224 -4.08 -13.75 -5.66
N THR A 225 -3.69 -14.31 -6.80
CA THR A 225 -4.63 -14.77 -7.83
C THR A 225 -5.67 -15.75 -7.28
N GLN A 226 -5.29 -16.60 -6.35
CA GLN A 226 -6.17 -17.59 -5.71
C GLN A 226 -6.81 -17.12 -4.41
N TYR A 227 -6.25 -16.06 -3.77
CA TYR A 227 -6.56 -15.69 -2.40
C TYR A 227 -7.11 -14.27 -2.24
N SER A 228 -7.34 -13.52 -3.34
CA SER A 228 -7.79 -12.12 -3.24
C SER A 228 -9.10 -11.97 -2.47
N ASP A 229 -10.05 -12.90 -2.64
CA ASP A 229 -11.34 -12.87 -1.97
C ASP A 229 -11.22 -13.22 -0.48
N GLU A 230 -10.42 -14.24 -0.14
CA GLU A 230 -10.17 -14.65 1.25
C GLU A 230 -9.40 -13.55 2.01
N ALA A 231 -8.37 -12.99 1.39
CA ALA A 231 -7.60 -11.88 1.96
C ALA A 231 -8.45 -10.61 2.13
N GLY A 232 -9.35 -10.33 1.18
CA GLY A 232 -10.32 -9.24 1.28
C GLY A 232 -11.33 -9.45 2.42
N ALA A 233 -11.79 -10.67 2.63
CA ALA A 233 -12.67 -11.01 3.77
C ALA A 233 -11.95 -10.85 5.11
N LEU A 234 -10.69 -11.32 5.22
CA LEU A 234 -9.84 -11.11 6.40
C LEU A 234 -9.63 -9.62 6.71
N LEU A 235 -9.32 -8.82 5.69
CA LEU A 235 -9.21 -7.36 5.82
C LEU A 235 -10.52 -6.75 6.34
N SER A 236 -11.65 -7.12 5.77
CA SER A 236 -12.96 -6.62 6.16
C SER A 236 -13.26 -6.95 7.63
N ASP A 237 -13.03 -8.19 8.05
CA ASP A 237 -13.21 -8.63 9.44
C ASP A 237 -12.26 -7.88 10.40
N TRP A 238 -11.02 -7.66 9.99
CA TRP A 238 -10.04 -6.92 10.78
C TRP A 238 -10.49 -5.46 11.00
N LEU A 239 -10.94 -4.78 9.94
CA LEU A 239 -11.50 -3.42 10.05
C LEU A 239 -12.69 -3.38 11.02
N GLY A 240 -13.63 -4.34 10.89
CA GLY A 240 -14.79 -4.43 11.78
C GLY A 240 -14.43 -4.61 13.25
N LYS A 241 -13.38 -5.41 13.56
CA LYS A 241 -12.86 -5.59 14.92
C LYS A 241 -12.24 -4.29 15.47
N ARG A 242 -11.42 -3.60 14.68
CA ARG A 242 -10.74 -2.36 15.11
C ARG A 242 -11.74 -1.22 15.38
N LEU A 243 -12.77 -1.09 14.55
CA LEU A 243 -13.78 -0.05 14.72
C LEU A 243 -14.68 -0.28 15.94
N LYS A 244 -14.90 -1.53 16.36
CA LYS A 244 -15.65 -1.84 17.60
C LYS A 244 -14.81 -1.53 18.85
N CYS A 245 -13.51 -1.75 18.83
CA CYS A 245 -12.62 -1.49 19.98
C CYS A 245 -12.39 0.01 20.22
N GLY A 246 -12.52 0.86 19.21
CA GLY A 246 -12.32 2.32 19.31
C GLY A 246 -13.58 3.11 19.73
N ALA A 247 -14.69 2.45 19.99
CA ALA A 247 -15.99 3.06 20.36
C ALA A 247 -16.22 3.13 21.89
N CYS A 248 -15.16 2.98 22.72
CA CYS A 248 -15.26 3.11 24.19
C CYS A 248 -14.67 4.42 24.67
#